data_edcf914234259b4aa547d01f58730f50
#
_entry.id   edcf914234259b4aa547d01f58730f50
#
_cell.length_a   1.000
_cell.length_b   1.000
_cell.length_c   1.000
_cell.angle_alpha   90.00
_cell.angle_beta   90.00
_cell.angle_gamma   90.00
#
_symmetry.space_group_name_H-M   'P 1'
#
loop_
_entity.id
_entity.type
_entity.pdbx_description
1 polymer ?
#
loop_
_entity_poly.entity_id
_entity_poly.type
_entity_poly.pdbx_seq_one_letter_code
_entity_poly.pdbx_strand_id
1 'polypeptide(L)'
;MKVVRNNIFESNSSSSHSVAIRGKAKYNDLPPQSEEITVYPKEFGWNGPPCDDFNSKLTYAMQMILHTEYPESVVYEDNKYVDQDILEQCEGYQLLLKAIQKYTPTCKRIVIKREKTGGWSWYPYGYIDHQSCNYYSLADFLDDWNVDVERYLFDDDVIVHIDNDNH
;
A
#
# COMPACT_ATOMS: atom_id res chain seq x y z
N MET A 1 2.05 -6.33 -23.56
CA MET A 1 1.77 -5.52 -22.39
C MET A 1 0.30 -5.14 -22.43
N LYS A 2 -0.52 -5.63 -21.51
CA LYS A 2 -1.94 -5.28 -21.44
C LYS A 2 -2.09 -4.38 -20.21
N VAL A 3 -2.22 -3.08 -20.44
CA VAL A 3 -2.61 -2.12 -19.42
C VAL A 3 -4.13 -2.14 -19.38
N VAL A 4 -4.71 -2.62 -18.29
CA VAL A 4 -6.16 -2.54 -18.07
C VAL A 4 -6.41 -1.27 -17.27
N ARG A 5 -6.99 -0.27 -17.89
CA ARG A 5 -7.51 0.93 -17.22
C ARG A 5 -9.00 0.72 -17.00
N ASN A 6 -9.43 0.54 -15.75
CA ASN A 6 -10.83 0.52 -15.37
C ASN A 6 -11.19 1.84 -14.71
N ASN A 7 -12.29 2.46 -15.19
CA ASN A 7 -12.98 3.61 -14.61
C ASN A 7 -12.13 4.87 -14.35
N ILE A 8 -11.73 5.54 -15.44
CA ILE A 8 -11.17 6.89 -15.33
C ILE A 8 -12.33 7.88 -15.45
N PHE A 9 -12.71 8.53 -14.34
CA PHE A 9 -13.46 9.77 -14.39
C PHE A 9 -12.46 10.94 -14.37
N GLU A 10 -12.38 11.66 -15.48
CA GLU A 10 -11.55 12.85 -15.58
C GLU A 10 -12.12 13.98 -14.71
N SER A 11 -11.41 14.34 -13.67
CA SER A 11 -11.55 15.63 -13.00
C SER A 11 -10.21 16.34 -12.96
N ASN A 12 -10.21 17.66 -13.11
CA ASN A 12 -9.09 18.53 -13.42
C ASN A 12 -7.91 18.61 -12.41
N SER A 13 -7.65 17.56 -11.62
CA SER A 13 -6.46 17.44 -10.77
C SER A 13 -6.33 16.00 -10.24
N SER A 14 -6.34 15.01 -11.11
CA SER A 14 -6.31 13.62 -10.70
C SER A 14 -4.93 13.00 -10.85
N SER A 15 -4.48 12.32 -9.80
CA SER A 15 -3.48 11.29 -9.95
C SER A 15 -4.18 9.99 -10.33
N SER A 16 -3.59 9.18 -11.18
CA SER A 16 -4.06 7.82 -11.43
C SER A 16 -3.09 6.81 -10.85
N HIS A 17 -3.61 5.91 -10.04
CA HIS A 17 -2.85 4.75 -9.58
C HIS A 17 -3.29 3.53 -10.38
N SER A 18 -2.35 2.79 -10.91
CA SER A 18 -2.62 1.61 -11.73
C SER A 18 -1.68 0.47 -11.38
N VAL A 19 -2.12 -0.77 -11.57
CA VAL A 19 -1.29 -1.96 -11.38
C VAL A 19 -0.95 -2.56 -12.74
N ALA A 20 0.33 -2.66 -13.04
CA ALA A 20 0.81 -3.41 -14.19
C ALA A 20 1.23 -4.81 -13.75
N ILE A 21 0.71 -5.83 -14.46
CA ILE A 21 1.04 -7.23 -14.21
C ILE A 21 1.69 -7.78 -15.47
N ARG A 22 2.88 -8.35 -15.34
CA ARG A 22 3.62 -8.94 -16.45
C ARG A 22 3.80 -10.46 -16.24
N GLY A 23 3.70 -11.22 -17.29
CA GLY A 23 4.07 -12.63 -17.33
C GLY A 23 3.34 -13.56 -16.36
N LYS A 24 4.00 -14.66 -16.04
CA LYS A 24 3.57 -15.61 -15.01
C LYS A 24 4.16 -15.21 -13.68
N ALA A 25 3.44 -15.50 -12.59
CA ALA A 25 3.88 -15.20 -11.24
C ALA A 25 5.30 -15.75 -10.95
N LYS A 26 6.15 -14.87 -10.40
CA LYS A 26 7.51 -15.17 -9.97
C LYS A 26 7.75 -14.50 -8.64
N TYR A 27 7.86 -15.26 -7.59
CA TYR A 27 8.06 -14.74 -6.23
C TYR A 27 9.55 -14.60 -5.93
N ASN A 28 10.14 -13.53 -6.42
CA ASN A 28 11.58 -13.26 -6.27
C ASN A 28 11.88 -12.28 -5.15
N ASP A 29 10.91 -11.44 -4.79
CA ASP A 29 11.06 -10.40 -3.78
C ASP A 29 10.44 -10.83 -2.45
N LEU A 30 11.10 -11.77 -1.77
CA LEU A 30 10.60 -12.37 -0.54
C LEU A 30 10.82 -11.45 0.68
N PRO A 31 9.94 -11.56 1.71
CA PRO A 31 10.04 -10.74 2.91
C PRO A 31 11.30 -11.08 3.72
N PRO A 32 11.84 -10.12 4.49
CA PRO A 32 12.99 -10.35 5.35
C PRO A 32 12.64 -11.38 6.45
N GLN A 33 13.63 -12.20 6.84
CA GLN A 33 13.48 -13.15 7.94
C GLN A 33 13.56 -12.41 9.28
N SER A 34 12.42 -11.90 9.76
CA SER A 34 12.32 -11.09 10.96
C SER A 34 11.05 -11.39 11.73
N GLU A 35 11.08 -11.22 13.04
CA GLU A 35 9.86 -11.31 13.89
C GLU A 35 8.94 -10.09 13.70
N GLU A 36 9.49 -8.96 13.28
CA GLU A 36 8.77 -7.72 13.04
C GLU A 36 9.24 -7.09 11.73
N ILE A 37 8.29 -6.68 10.90
CA ILE A 37 8.57 -5.89 9.70
C ILE A 37 8.12 -4.46 9.96
N THR A 38 9.06 -3.52 9.87
CA THR A 38 8.77 -2.10 10.05
C THR A 38 8.47 -1.44 8.71
N VAL A 39 7.34 -0.75 8.64
CA VAL A 39 6.93 0.08 7.51
C VAL A 39 7.07 1.55 7.88
N TYR A 40 7.66 2.33 7.00
CA TYR A 40 7.72 3.79 7.11
C TYR A 40 6.74 4.40 6.11
N PRO A 41 5.77 5.21 6.59
CA PRO A 41 4.78 5.83 5.73
C PRO A 41 5.43 6.69 4.65
N LYS A 42 4.78 6.74 3.49
CA LYS A 42 5.17 7.61 2.38
C LYS A 42 3.96 8.37 1.86
N GLU A 43 4.21 9.45 1.14
CA GLU A 43 3.19 10.15 0.40
C GLU A 43 3.07 9.52 -0.99
N PHE A 44 1.92 8.93 -1.28
CA PHE A 44 1.54 8.41 -2.58
C PHE A 44 0.54 9.38 -3.21
N GLY A 45 1.09 10.52 -3.65
CA GLY A 45 0.32 11.59 -4.28
C GLY A 45 0.47 11.62 -5.79
N TRP A 46 0.63 12.79 -6.35
CA TRP A 46 0.49 13.06 -7.77
C TRP A 46 1.61 12.53 -8.67
N ASN A 47 2.76 12.20 -8.15
CA ASN A 47 3.88 11.74 -8.97
C ASN A 47 4.92 11.08 -8.08
N GLY A 48 4.93 9.78 -8.04
CA GLY A 48 5.83 9.01 -7.20
C GLY A 48 6.58 7.96 -7.99
N PRO A 49 7.69 7.46 -7.46
CA PRO A 49 8.31 6.27 -8.04
C PRO A 49 7.32 5.11 -7.98
N PRO A 50 7.33 4.22 -8.99
CA PRO A 50 6.50 3.02 -8.94
C PRO A 50 6.85 2.16 -7.73
N CYS A 51 5.86 1.44 -7.21
CA CYS A 51 6.09 0.43 -6.19
C CYS A 51 6.33 -0.91 -6.90
N ASP A 52 7.58 -1.30 -7.01
CA ASP A 52 8.02 -2.48 -7.74
C ASP A 52 8.75 -3.51 -6.86
N ASP A 53 9.12 -3.14 -5.63
CA ASP A 53 9.72 -4.02 -4.63
C ASP A 53 8.78 -4.32 -3.46
N PHE A 54 9.09 -5.37 -2.69
CA PHE A 54 8.32 -5.80 -1.52
C PHE A 54 8.05 -4.65 -0.54
N ASN A 55 9.06 -3.87 -0.20
CA ASN A 55 8.91 -2.82 0.81
C ASN A 55 8.01 -1.69 0.33
N SER A 56 8.15 -1.26 -0.91
CA SER A 56 7.32 -0.21 -1.50
C SER A 56 5.87 -0.66 -1.65
N LYS A 57 5.63 -1.89 -2.12
CA LYS A 57 4.29 -2.48 -2.23
C LYS A 57 3.64 -2.70 -0.85
N LEU A 58 4.40 -3.19 0.13
CA LEU A 58 3.90 -3.32 1.50
C LEU A 58 3.55 -1.96 2.10
N THR A 59 4.39 -0.94 1.87
CA THR A 59 4.15 0.43 2.34
C THR A 59 2.88 1.00 1.71
N TYR A 60 2.69 0.83 0.41
CA TYR A 60 1.48 1.26 -0.30
C TYR A 60 0.22 0.58 0.26
N ALA A 61 0.25 -0.74 0.43
CA ALA A 61 -0.86 -1.51 1.00
C ALA A 61 -1.18 -1.09 2.44
N MET A 62 -0.18 -0.92 3.29
CA MET A 62 -0.38 -0.44 4.67
C MET A 62 -0.97 0.98 4.70
N GLN A 63 -0.53 1.85 3.77
CA GLN A 63 -1.09 3.19 3.65
C GLN A 63 -2.56 3.16 3.21
N MET A 64 -2.92 2.25 2.31
CA MET A 64 -4.31 2.03 1.90
C MET A 64 -5.17 1.57 3.09
N ILE A 65 -4.70 0.61 3.88
CA ILE A 65 -5.40 0.11 5.07
C ILE A 65 -5.66 1.25 6.07
N LEU A 66 -4.66 2.10 6.33
CA LEU A 66 -4.82 3.27 7.20
C LEU A 66 -5.85 4.27 6.67
N HIS A 67 -6.02 4.34 5.37
CA HIS A 67 -6.95 5.27 4.74
C HIS A 67 -8.37 4.73 4.63
N THR A 68 -8.54 3.42 4.44
CA THR A 68 -9.83 2.79 4.11
C THR A 68 -10.42 1.94 5.23
N GLU A 69 -9.60 1.27 6.01
CA GLU A 69 -10.04 0.28 6.99
C GLU A 69 -9.80 0.71 8.44
N TYR A 70 -8.80 1.54 8.68
CA TYR A 70 -8.51 2.01 10.03
C TYR A 70 -9.61 3.00 10.48
N PRO A 71 -10.25 2.79 11.66
CA PRO A 71 -11.47 3.50 12.05
C PRO A 71 -11.26 4.99 12.38
N GLU A 72 -10.04 5.42 12.62
CA GLU A 72 -9.71 6.79 12.96
C GLU A 72 -8.79 7.41 11.91
N SER A 73 -9.06 8.65 11.51
CA SER A 73 -8.18 9.37 10.59
C SER A 73 -6.92 9.85 11.32
N VAL A 74 -5.95 8.97 11.49
CA VAL A 74 -4.61 9.32 12.02
C VAL A 74 -3.74 10.02 10.99
N VAL A 75 -4.13 9.95 9.72
CA VAL A 75 -3.36 10.45 8.58
C VAL A 75 -3.27 11.98 8.59
N TYR A 76 -4.32 12.65 9.12
CA TYR A 76 -4.47 14.11 9.07
C TYR A 76 -4.23 14.82 10.40
N GLU A 77 -3.95 14.08 11.47
CA GLU A 77 -3.85 14.68 12.81
C GLU A 77 -2.46 14.47 13.43
N ASP A 78 -1.71 15.55 13.60
CA ASP A 78 -0.34 15.54 14.11
C ASP A 78 -0.16 14.88 15.49
N ASN A 79 -1.20 14.91 16.32
CA ASN A 79 -1.15 14.38 17.69
C ASN A 79 -1.71 12.97 17.85
N LYS A 80 -2.24 12.39 16.78
CA LYS A 80 -2.72 11.00 16.81
C LYS A 80 -1.60 10.01 16.45
N TYR A 81 -1.68 8.86 17.05
CA TYR A 81 -0.78 7.73 16.80
C TYR A 81 -1.62 6.54 16.31
N VAL A 82 -1.03 5.75 15.43
CA VAL A 82 -1.63 4.47 15.05
C VAL A 82 -1.59 3.55 16.27
N ASP A 83 -2.76 3.13 16.71
CA ASP A 83 -2.90 2.07 17.70
C ASP A 83 -2.67 0.72 17.00
N GLN A 84 -1.61 0.03 17.40
CA GLN A 84 -1.22 -1.22 16.77
C GLN A 84 -2.29 -2.32 16.96
N ASP A 85 -2.95 -2.34 18.11
CA ASP A 85 -3.96 -3.36 18.41
C ASP A 85 -5.23 -3.15 17.55
N ILE A 86 -5.56 -1.90 17.22
CA ILE A 86 -6.64 -1.57 16.28
C ILE A 86 -6.22 -1.91 14.85
N LEU A 87 -4.99 -1.55 14.45
CA LEU A 87 -4.47 -1.84 13.13
C LEU A 87 -4.45 -3.35 12.84
N GLU A 88 -4.06 -4.15 13.83
CA GLU A 88 -4.04 -5.61 13.73
C GLU A 88 -5.43 -6.24 13.56
N GLN A 89 -6.52 -5.50 13.82
CA GLN A 89 -7.89 -5.95 13.58
C GLN A 89 -8.40 -5.66 12.15
N CYS A 90 -7.71 -4.82 11.39
CA CYS A 90 -8.06 -4.54 10.00
C CYS A 90 -7.90 -5.79 9.13
N GLU A 91 -8.87 -6.06 8.26
CA GLU A 91 -8.87 -7.26 7.40
C GLU A 91 -7.68 -7.27 6.45
N GLY A 92 -7.36 -6.13 5.83
CA GLY A 92 -6.20 -5.99 4.94
C GLY A 92 -4.88 -6.25 5.66
N TYR A 93 -4.75 -5.81 6.92
CA TYR A 93 -3.57 -6.10 7.73
C TYR A 93 -3.40 -7.62 7.95
N GLN A 94 -4.48 -8.31 8.31
CA GLN A 94 -4.45 -9.76 8.52
C GLN A 94 -4.15 -10.51 7.21
N LEU A 95 -4.65 -10.01 6.08
CA LEU A 95 -4.36 -10.56 4.76
C LEU A 95 -2.86 -10.45 4.43
N LEU A 96 -2.25 -9.29 4.65
CA LEU A 96 -0.81 -9.06 4.45
C LEU A 96 0.04 -9.92 5.37
N LEU A 97 -0.26 -9.92 6.67
CA LEU A 97 0.51 -10.69 7.66
C LEU A 97 0.48 -12.18 7.34
N LYS A 98 -0.69 -12.72 6.99
CA LYS A 98 -0.85 -14.13 6.61
C LYS A 98 -0.05 -14.48 5.36
N ALA A 99 -0.02 -13.61 4.35
CA ALA A 99 0.77 -13.82 3.15
C ALA A 99 2.28 -13.83 3.47
N ILE A 100 2.73 -12.88 4.29
CA ILE A 100 4.13 -12.79 4.73
C ILE A 100 4.54 -14.03 5.53
N GLN A 101 3.70 -14.51 6.44
CA GLN A 101 3.98 -15.66 7.29
C GLN A 101 4.16 -16.99 6.53
N LYS A 102 3.68 -17.09 5.30
CA LYS A 102 3.96 -18.25 4.45
C LYS A 102 5.45 -18.37 4.10
N TYR A 103 6.16 -17.25 3.98
CA TYR A 103 7.58 -17.18 3.60
C TYR A 103 8.48 -16.84 4.78
N THR A 104 7.93 -16.18 5.80
CA THR A 104 8.61 -15.83 7.04
C THR A 104 7.72 -16.23 8.24
N PRO A 105 7.68 -17.51 8.60
CA PRO A 105 6.81 -18.00 9.68
C PRO A 105 7.11 -17.39 11.06
N THR A 106 8.29 -16.82 11.24
CA THR A 106 8.70 -16.12 12.47
C THR A 106 8.11 -14.72 12.58
N CYS A 107 7.58 -14.15 11.51
CA CYS A 107 7.00 -12.80 11.52
C CYS A 107 5.72 -12.80 12.36
N LYS A 108 5.72 -11.95 13.40
CA LYS A 108 4.60 -11.82 14.34
C LYS A 108 3.73 -10.63 14.01
N ARG A 109 4.32 -9.56 13.47
CA ARG A 109 3.62 -8.30 13.20
C ARG A 109 4.27 -7.46 12.13
N ILE A 110 3.45 -6.57 11.54
CA ILE A 110 3.88 -5.48 10.69
C ILE A 110 3.64 -4.18 11.49
N VAL A 111 4.68 -3.40 11.72
CA VAL A 111 4.61 -2.18 12.53
C VAL A 111 4.78 -0.97 11.63
N ILE A 112 3.86 -0.02 11.74
CA ILE A 112 4.00 1.27 11.08
C ILE A 112 4.65 2.26 12.04
N LYS A 113 5.77 2.86 11.66
CA LYS A 113 6.48 3.84 12.48
C LYS A 113 6.36 5.20 11.84
N ARG A 114 5.92 6.17 12.64
CA ARG A 114 5.92 7.57 12.24
C ARG A 114 7.35 7.98 11.89
N GLU A 115 7.55 8.49 10.68
CA GLU A 115 8.82 9.08 10.31
C GLU A 115 9.00 10.40 11.07
N LYS A 116 10.14 10.57 11.74
CA LYS A 116 10.52 11.87 12.30
C LYS A 116 11.01 12.74 11.16
N THR A 117 10.08 13.24 10.38
CA THR A 117 10.43 14.15 9.30
C THR A 117 10.79 15.50 9.87
N GLY A 118 12.07 15.88 9.73
CA GLY A 118 12.49 17.28 9.84
C GLY A 118 12.09 18.10 8.63
N GLY A 119 11.04 17.70 7.92
CA GLY A 119 10.56 18.27 6.67
C GLY A 119 9.06 18.57 6.70
N TRP A 120 8.59 19.20 5.67
CA TRP A 120 7.23 19.71 5.46
C TRP A 120 6.17 18.60 5.22
N SER A 121 6.28 17.43 5.82
CA SER A 121 5.21 16.44 5.71
C SER A 121 4.01 16.90 6.54
N TRP A 122 2.92 17.19 5.87
CA TRP A 122 1.63 17.52 6.47
C TRP A 122 0.94 16.26 7.05
N TYR A 123 1.45 15.07 6.70
CA TYR A 123 0.82 13.80 7.00
C TYR A 123 1.76 12.90 7.81
N PRO A 124 1.56 12.81 9.14
CA PRO A 124 2.48 12.08 10.02
C PRO A 124 2.59 10.58 9.72
N TYR A 125 1.57 10.01 9.07
CA TYR A 125 1.52 8.61 8.66
C TYR A 125 1.41 8.43 7.15
N GLY A 126 1.95 9.40 6.40
CA GLY A 126 1.90 9.36 4.95
C GLY A 126 0.51 9.70 4.40
N TYR A 127 0.38 9.61 3.09
CA TYR A 127 -0.84 9.96 2.38
C TYR A 127 -0.98 9.09 1.13
N ILE A 128 -2.21 8.72 0.82
CA ILE A 128 -2.57 8.19 -0.49
C ILE A 128 -3.66 9.10 -1.07
N ASP A 129 -3.52 9.49 -2.33
CA ASP A 129 -4.48 10.42 -2.93
C ASP A 129 -5.87 9.79 -3.00
N HIS A 130 -6.84 10.44 -2.37
CA HIS A 130 -8.22 9.99 -2.28
C HIS A 130 -8.91 9.86 -3.65
N GLN A 131 -8.45 10.57 -4.66
CA GLN A 131 -8.99 10.47 -6.03
C GLN A 131 -8.53 9.18 -6.73
N SER A 132 -7.40 8.64 -6.28
CA SER A 132 -6.81 7.41 -6.83
C SER A 132 -7.13 6.18 -6.01
N CYS A 133 -7.59 6.35 -4.77
CA CYS A 133 -7.91 5.29 -3.83
C CYS A 133 -9.42 5.25 -3.56
N ASN A 134 -10.22 4.92 -4.59
CA ASN A 134 -11.67 4.74 -4.48
C ASN A 134 -12.07 3.33 -3.99
N TYR A 135 -11.20 2.69 -3.23
CA TYR A 135 -11.42 1.36 -2.69
C TYR A 135 -11.92 1.45 -1.25
N TYR A 136 -12.75 0.48 -0.85
CA TYR A 136 -13.23 0.35 0.52
C TYR A 136 -12.27 -0.45 1.39
N SER A 137 -11.41 -1.25 0.78
CA SER A 137 -10.44 -2.12 1.46
C SER A 137 -9.28 -2.51 0.55
N LEU A 138 -8.23 -3.07 1.15
CA LEU A 138 -7.14 -3.69 0.38
C LEU A 138 -7.65 -4.87 -0.47
N ALA A 139 -8.63 -5.63 0.03
CA ALA A 139 -9.21 -6.74 -0.72
C ALA A 139 -9.89 -6.27 -2.00
N ASP A 140 -10.70 -5.20 -1.92
CA ASP A 140 -11.35 -4.61 -3.10
C ASP A 140 -10.31 -4.15 -4.14
N PHE A 141 -9.23 -3.53 -3.69
CA PHE A 141 -8.12 -3.14 -4.57
C PHE A 141 -7.51 -4.33 -5.29
N LEU A 142 -7.20 -5.40 -4.58
CA LEU A 142 -6.60 -6.60 -5.16
C LEU A 142 -7.55 -7.30 -6.14
N ASP A 143 -8.84 -7.36 -5.81
CA ASP A 143 -9.88 -7.95 -6.65
C ASP A 143 -10.09 -7.17 -7.95
N ASP A 144 -10.13 -5.84 -7.89
CA ASP A 144 -10.29 -4.98 -9.07
C ASP A 144 -9.14 -5.15 -10.07
N TRP A 145 -7.94 -5.37 -9.57
CA TRP A 145 -6.76 -5.64 -10.39
C TRP A 145 -6.55 -7.13 -10.71
N ASN A 146 -7.43 -8.01 -10.21
CA ASN A 146 -7.35 -9.45 -10.38
C ASN A 146 -5.96 -10.02 -10.03
N VAL A 147 -5.46 -9.62 -8.88
CA VAL A 147 -4.18 -10.04 -8.33
C VAL A 147 -4.36 -10.53 -6.89
N ASP A 148 -3.84 -11.71 -6.56
CA ASP A 148 -3.82 -12.17 -5.18
C ASP A 148 -2.71 -11.45 -4.38
N VAL A 149 -2.86 -11.45 -3.04
CA VAL A 149 -1.96 -10.72 -2.14
C VAL A 149 -0.51 -11.20 -2.21
N GLU A 150 -0.27 -12.49 -2.43
CA GLU A 150 1.09 -13.03 -2.53
C GLU A 150 1.75 -12.56 -3.83
N ARG A 151 1.03 -12.65 -4.93
CA ARG A 151 1.49 -12.13 -6.20
C ARG A 151 1.74 -10.63 -6.16
N TYR A 152 0.84 -9.88 -5.53
CA TYR A 152 1.00 -8.44 -5.32
C TYR A 152 2.29 -8.13 -4.56
N LEU A 153 2.56 -8.82 -3.44
CA LEU A 153 3.70 -8.50 -2.58
C LEU A 153 5.03 -9.00 -3.16
N PHE A 154 5.08 -10.23 -3.69
CA PHE A 154 6.32 -10.95 -3.90
C PHE A 154 6.72 -11.13 -5.37
N ASP A 155 5.85 -10.76 -6.31
CA ASP A 155 6.12 -10.84 -7.74
C ASP A 155 6.70 -9.51 -8.23
N ASP A 156 7.95 -9.50 -8.67
CA ASP A 156 8.63 -8.33 -9.24
C ASP A 156 8.04 -7.88 -10.59
N ASP A 157 7.26 -8.73 -11.24
CA ASP A 157 6.48 -8.40 -12.44
C ASP A 157 5.12 -7.70 -12.12
N VAL A 158 4.77 -7.49 -10.84
CA VAL A 158 3.62 -6.68 -10.40
C VAL A 158 4.11 -5.33 -9.90
N ILE A 159 3.69 -4.27 -10.55
CA ILE A 159 4.15 -2.90 -10.29
C ILE A 159 2.95 -1.99 -10.11
N VAL A 160 2.92 -1.23 -9.00
CA VAL A 160 1.95 -0.13 -8.82
C VAL A 160 2.57 1.14 -9.40
N HIS A 161 1.94 1.69 -10.43
CA HIS A 161 2.29 2.97 -11.02
C HIS A 161 1.48 4.09 -10.37
N ILE A 162 2.16 5.20 -10.10
CA ILE A 162 1.59 6.41 -9.50
C ILE A 162 1.86 7.54 -10.48
N ASP A 163 0.89 7.81 -11.32
CA ASP A 163 1.01 8.77 -12.41
C ASP A 163 0.20 10.04 -12.12
N ASN A 164 0.67 11.17 -12.64
CA ASN A 164 -0.07 12.41 -12.66
C ASN A 164 -0.75 12.57 -14.02
N ASP A 165 -2.08 12.66 -14.05
CA ASP A 165 -2.86 12.82 -15.27
C ASP A 165 -2.88 14.28 -15.82
N ASN A 166 -2.23 15.20 -15.14
CA ASN A 166 -2.09 16.59 -15.62
C ASN A 166 -0.97 16.69 -16.67
N HIS A 167 -1.27 16.33 -17.88
CA HIS A 167 -0.44 16.59 -19.07
C HIS A 167 -1.02 17.69 -19.93
#